data_57b99c2a6e729e77dba310ba80eeee32
#
_entry.id   57b99c2a6e729e77dba310ba80eeee32
#
_cell.length_a   1.000
_cell.length_b   1.000
_cell.length_c   1.000
_cell.angle_alpha   90.00
_cell.angle_beta   90.00
_cell.angle_gamma   90.00
#
_symmetry.space_group_name_H-M   'P 1'
#
loop_
_entity.id
_entity.type
_entity.pdbx_description
1 polymer ?
#
loop_
_entity_poly.entity_id
_entity_poly.type
_entity_poly.pdbx_seq_one_letter_code
_entity_poly.pdbx_strand_id
1 'polypeptide(L)'
;MIDTLLRDLRQPEYIHVLINPLPIYGLAIAWVGLIVSLFLGSRRAQIATLAIVLISAASAWPVYELGQQSYDRVLSMADSDGQAWLDEHQDRAQDLIYFFYALALLSAVAIVAPMKWPRSSMPLALGVTLLGAIVIGMGAYIAQAGGKIRHREFRNEAPPKRSAEEQPR
;
A
#
# COMPACT_ATOMS: atom_id res chain seq x y z
N MET A 1 -9.69 -13.36 -26.36
CA MET A 1 -9.77 -12.27 -25.37
C MET A 1 -9.84 -12.79 -23.93
N ILE A 2 -10.80 -13.66 -23.60
CA ILE A 2 -10.94 -14.23 -22.23
C ILE A 2 -9.70 -15.08 -21.88
N ASP A 3 -9.23 -15.93 -22.77
CA ASP A 3 -8.04 -16.77 -22.55
C ASP A 3 -6.76 -15.96 -22.31
N THR A 4 -6.62 -14.83 -23.00
CA THR A 4 -5.50 -13.90 -22.80
C THR A 4 -5.58 -13.27 -21.40
N LEU A 5 -6.75 -12.78 -21.01
CA LEU A 5 -6.97 -12.21 -19.67
C LEU A 5 -6.71 -13.25 -18.57
N LEU A 6 -7.22 -14.49 -18.73
CA LEU A 6 -7.01 -15.57 -17.74
C LEU A 6 -5.53 -15.95 -17.62
N ARG A 7 -4.78 -15.90 -18.73
CA ARG A 7 -3.33 -16.11 -18.71
C ARG A 7 -2.62 -14.99 -17.95
N ASP A 8 -2.97 -13.74 -18.23
CA ASP A 8 -2.35 -12.58 -17.60
C ASP A 8 -2.65 -12.54 -16.08
N LEU A 9 -3.88 -12.92 -15.67
CA LEU A 9 -4.25 -13.07 -14.25
C LEU A 9 -3.53 -14.22 -13.52
N ARG A 10 -2.71 -15.03 -14.19
CA ARG A 10 -1.83 -16.01 -13.56
C ARG A 10 -0.42 -15.49 -13.33
N GLN A 11 -0.11 -14.29 -13.81
CA GLN A 11 1.21 -13.67 -13.70
C GLN A 11 1.26 -12.77 -12.46
N PRO A 12 2.14 -13.04 -11.48
CA PRO A 12 2.22 -12.26 -10.25
C PRO A 12 2.42 -10.77 -10.50
N GLU A 13 3.28 -10.41 -11.47
CA GLU A 13 3.54 -9.03 -11.83
C GLU A 13 2.31 -8.29 -12.38
N TYR A 14 1.45 -8.98 -13.13
CA TYR A 14 0.22 -8.40 -13.63
C TYR A 14 -0.77 -8.13 -12.50
N ILE A 15 -0.96 -9.13 -11.61
CA ILE A 15 -1.85 -8.99 -10.45
C ILE A 15 -1.30 -7.92 -9.50
N HIS A 16 0.03 -7.89 -9.26
CA HIS A 16 0.66 -6.86 -8.43
C HIS A 16 0.28 -5.46 -8.92
N VAL A 17 0.48 -5.18 -10.22
CA VAL A 17 0.14 -3.88 -10.81
C VAL A 17 -1.36 -3.58 -10.72
N LEU A 18 -2.20 -4.60 -10.91
CA LEU A 18 -3.66 -4.45 -10.88
C LEU A 18 -4.18 -4.05 -9.49
N ILE A 19 -3.65 -4.67 -8.42
CA ILE A 19 -4.13 -4.43 -7.05
C ILE A 19 -3.32 -3.39 -6.27
N ASN A 20 -2.13 -3.01 -6.76
CA ASN A 20 -1.27 -2.00 -6.13
C ASN A 20 -1.95 -0.65 -5.83
N PRO A 21 -2.94 -0.18 -6.61
CA PRO A 21 -3.71 1.02 -6.25
C PRO A 21 -4.50 0.93 -4.94
N LEU A 22 -4.87 -0.28 -4.48
CA LEU A 22 -5.75 -0.44 -3.31
C LEU A 22 -5.16 0.10 -2.00
N PRO A 23 -3.92 -0.26 -1.58
CA PRO A 23 -3.35 0.22 -0.32
C PRO A 23 -3.01 1.72 -0.34
N ILE A 24 -3.03 2.39 -1.49
CA ILE A 24 -2.71 3.81 -1.63
C ILE A 24 -3.98 4.61 -1.92
N TYR A 25 -4.58 4.45 -3.11
CA TYR A 25 -5.76 5.23 -3.51
C TYR A 25 -7.02 4.78 -2.77
N GLY A 26 -7.20 3.46 -2.58
CA GLY A 26 -8.32 2.94 -1.78
C GLY A 26 -8.27 3.46 -0.35
N LEU A 27 -7.09 3.46 0.25
CA LEU A 27 -6.87 4.01 1.60
C LEU A 27 -7.11 5.52 1.65
N ALA A 28 -6.61 6.29 0.67
CA ALA A 28 -6.80 7.74 0.64
C ALA A 28 -8.29 8.13 0.53
N ILE A 29 -9.04 7.45 -0.32
CA ILE A 29 -10.49 7.68 -0.48
C ILE A 29 -11.22 7.30 0.82
N ALA A 30 -10.91 6.13 1.41
CA ALA A 30 -11.51 5.70 2.66
C ALA A 30 -11.18 6.63 3.83
N TRP A 31 -9.96 7.16 3.88
CA TRP A 31 -9.51 8.13 4.87
C TRP A 31 -10.30 9.44 4.79
N VAL A 32 -10.50 9.98 3.60
CA VAL A 32 -11.37 11.15 3.40
C VAL A 32 -12.79 10.84 3.85
N GLY A 33 -13.33 9.68 3.49
CA GLY A 33 -14.65 9.22 3.93
C GLY A 33 -14.74 9.11 5.46
N LEU A 34 -13.68 8.64 6.13
CA LEU A 34 -13.63 8.57 7.59
C LEU A 34 -13.69 9.96 8.22
N ILE A 35 -12.92 10.91 7.71
CA ILE A 35 -12.96 12.31 8.17
C ILE A 35 -14.38 12.87 8.02
N VAL A 36 -15.00 12.72 6.85
CA VAL A 36 -16.38 13.18 6.63
C VAL A 36 -17.35 12.52 7.62
N SER A 37 -17.20 11.23 7.87
CA SER A 37 -18.06 10.51 8.81
C SER A 37 -17.92 10.98 10.27
N LEU A 38 -16.73 11.45 10.66
CA LEU A 38 -16.47 12.06 11.95
C LEU A 38 -17.21 13.39 12.08
N PHE A 39 -17.15 14.26 11.07
CA PHE A 39 -17.90 15.54 11.06
C PHE A 39 -19.42 15.33 11.08
N LEU A 40 -19.90 14.30 10.39
CA LEU A 40 -21.33 13.96 10.39
C LEU A 40 -21.81 13.32 11.70
N GLY A 41 -20.91 12.92 12.59
CA GLY A 41 -21.25 12.22 13.84
C GLY A 41 -21.94 10.86 13.62
N SER A 42 -21.90 10.31 12.42
CA SER A 42 -22.62 9.11 12.04
C SER A 42 -21.83 7.84 12.31
N ARG A 43 -22.18 7.10 13.36
CA ARG A 43 -21.52 5.82 13.68
C ARG A 43 -21.62 4.79 12.54
N ARG A 44 -22.73 4.75 11.81
CA ARG A 44 -22.88 3.84 10.65
C ARG A 44 -21.90 4.17 9.53
N ALA A 45 -21.74 5.46 9.22
CA ALA A 45 -20.77 5.93 8.23
C ALA A 45 -19.33 5.64 8.69
N GLN A 46 -19.02 5.86 9.98
CA GLN A 46 -17.71 5.52 10.53
C GLN A 46 -17.38 4.02 10.38
N ILE A 47 -18.31 3.12 10.71
CA ILE A 47 -18.10 1.67 10.55
C ILE A 47 -17.85 1.32 9.08
N ALA A 48 -18.65 1.86 8.15
CA ALA A 48 -18.48 1.60 6.73
C ALA A 48 -17.11 2.07 6.21
N THR A 49 -16.71 3.28 6.56
CA THR A 49 -15.40 3.83 6.14
C THR A 49 -14.23 3.14 6.82
N LEU A 50 -14.34 2.78 8.12
CA LEU A 50 -13.33 1.98 8.82
C LEU A 50 -13.16 0.59 8.19
N ALA A 51 -14.24 -0.04 7.72
CA ALA A 51 -14.14 -1.31 7.01
C ALA A 51 -13.39 -1.17 5.68
N ILE A 52 -13.60 -0.06 4.95
CA ILE A 52 -12.84 0.20 3.72
C ILE A 52 -11.37 0.50 4.04
N VAL A 53 -11.07 1.27 5.10
CA VAL A 53 -9.69 1.49 5.59
C VAL A 53 -9.02 0.15 5.93
N LEU A 54 -9.71 -0.73 6.67
CA LEU A 54 -9.23 -2.06 7.01
C LEU A 54 -8.88 -2.88 5.77
N ILE A 55 -9.79 -2.97 4.80
CA ILE A 55 -9.58 -3.73 3.55
C ILE A 55 -8.42 -3.14 2.75
N SER A 56 -8.38 -1.81 2.60
CA SER A 56 -7.32 -1.12 1.85
C SER A 56 -5.96 -1.29 2.50
N ALA A 57 -5.86 -1.15 3.82
CA ALA A 57 -4.61 -1.36 4.55
C ALA A 57 -4.17 -2.84 4.52
N ALA A 58 -5.09 -3.78 4.70
CA ALA A 58 -4.80 -5.21 4.64
C ALA A 58 -4.38 -5.67 3.24
N SER A 59 -4.82 -5.00 2.18
CA SER A 59 -4.41 -5.32 0.81
C SER A 59 -2.91 -5.09 0.55
N ALA A 60 -2.21 -4.37 1.43
CA ALA A 60 -0.75 -4.22 1.35
C ALA A 60 -0.03 -5.57 1.44
N TRP A 61 -0.57 -6.56 2.19
CA TRP A 61 0.03 -7.88 2.26
C TRP A 61 0.05 -8.61 0.90
N PRO A 62 -1.07 -8.88 0.21
CA PRO A 62 -1.01 -9.54 -1.10
C PRO A 62 -0.25 -8.71 -2.14
N VAL A 63 -0.29 -7.37 -2.08
CA VAL A 63 0.52 -6.52 -2.97
C VAL A 63 2.00 -6.77 -2.74
N TYR A 64 2.46 -6.81 -1.50
CA TYR A 64 3.85 -7.09 -1.13
C TYR A 64 4.28 -8.49 -1.60
N GLU A 65 3.53 -9.53 -1.28
CA GLU A 65 3.84 -10.92 -1.67
C GLU A 65 3.96 -11.08 -3.21
N LEU A 66 3.03 -10.49 -3.95
CA LEU A 66 3.08 -10.51 -5.41
C LEU A 66 4.25 -9.71 -5.97
N GLY A 67 4.64 -8.62 -5.30
CA GLY A 67 5.84 -7.84 -5.61
C GLY A 67 7.11 -8.69 -5.48
N GLN A 68 7.24 -9.42 -4.37
CA GLN A 68 8.37 -10.33 -4.13
C GLN A 68 8.44 -11.43 -5.21
N GLN A 69 7.31 -12.06 -5.55
CA GLN A 69 7.25 -13.09 -6.59
C GLN A 69 7.58 -12.57 -7.98
N SER A 70 7.42 -11.27 -8.21
CA SER A 70 7.64 -10.62 -9.50
C SER A 70 9.05 -10.07 -9.67
N TYR A 71 9.85 -10.02 -8.59
CA TYR A 71 11.11 -9.29 -8.51
C TYR A 71 12.10 -9.67 -9.63
N ASP A 72 12.46 -10.96 -9.73
CA ASP A 72 13.48 -11.43 -10.70
C ASP A 72 13.09 -11.13 -12.15
N ARG A 73 11.81 -11.27 -12.47
CA ARG A 73 11.32 -11.00 -13.81
C ARG A 73 11.36 -9.51 -14.13
N VAL A 74 10.96 -8.66 -13.19
CA VAL A 74 11.02 -7.20 -13.38
C VAL A 74 12.47 -6.73 -13.46
N LEU A 75 13.36 -7.29 -12.62
CA LEU A 75 14.79 -7.01 -12.61
C LEU A 75 15.42 -7.31 -13.97
N SER A 76 15.11 -8.47 -14.58
CA SER A 76 15.64 -8.87 -15.89
C SER A 76 15.21 -7.96 -17.05
N MET A 77 14.12 -7.20 -16.87
CA MET A 77 13.56 -6.31 -17.89
C MET A 77 13.88 -4.83 -17.64
N ALA A 78 14.44 -4.48 -16.50
CA ALA A 78 14.79 -3.11 -16.14
C ALA A 78 16.19 -2.73 -16.64
N ASP A 79 16.39 -1.45 -16.97
CA ASP A 79 17.75 -0.92 -17.20
C ASP A 79 18.49 -0.78 -15.86
N SER A 80 19.82 -0.50 -15.88
CA SER A 80 20.65 -0.43 -14.68
C SER A 80 20.10 0.48 -13.60
N ASP A 81 19.60 1.65 -14.00
CA ASP A 81 19.01 2.60 -13.06
C ASP A 81 17.66 2.10 -12.53
N GLY A 82 16.85 1.49 -13.41
CA GLY A 82 15.57 0.88 -13.04
C GLY A 82 15.74 -0.28 -12.07
N GLN A 83 16.82 -1.06 -12.20
CA GLN A 83 17.16 -2.11 -11.22
C GLN A 83 17.45 -1.52 -9.84
N ALA A 84 18.22 -0.44 -9.75
CA ALA A 84 18.50 0.24 -8.49
C ALA A 84 17.22 0.84 -7.85
N TRP A 85 16.30 1.35 -8.66
CA TRP A 85 15.00 1.81 -8.19
C TRP A 85 14.06 0.68 -7.79
N LEU A 86 14.20 -0.52 -8.38
CA LEU A 86 13.45 -1.71 -7.97
C LEU A 86 13.88 -2.18 -6.58
N ASP A 87 15.20 -2.23 -6.34
CA ASP A 87 15.76 -2.58 -5.04
C ASP A 87 15.26 -1.58 -3.96
N GLU A 88 15.39 -0.29 -4.23
CA GLU A 88 14.90 0.77 -3.34
C GLU A 88 13.38 0.67 -3.06
N HIS A 89 12.59 0.33 -4.09
CA HIS A 89 11.14 0.13 -3.93
C HIS A 89 10.84 -1.04 -3.01
N GLN A 90 11.58 -2.15 -3.16
CA GLN A 90 11.43 -3.34 -2.34
C GLN A 90 11.83 -3.08 -0.89
N ASP A 91 12.97 -2.43 -0.67
CA ASP A 91 13.45 -2.09 0.67
C ASP A 91 12.45 -1.19 1.41
N ARG A 92 11.96 -0.13 0.75
CA ARG A 92 10.92 0.74 1.32
C ARG A 92 9.65 -0.03 1.66
N ALA A 93 9.22 -0.95 0.79
CA ALA A 93 8.03 -1.75 1.03
C ALA A 93 8.23 -2.70 2.23
N GLN A 94 9.39 -3.35 2.33
CA GLN A 94 9.73 -4.25 3.43
C GLN A 94 9.77 -3.52 4.77
N ASP A 95 10.39 -2.35 4.83
CA ASP A 95 10.55 -1.58 6.06
C ASP A 95 9.22 -0.98 6.54
N LEU A 96 8.35 -0.59 5.62
CA LEU A 96 7.15 0.19 5.95
C LEU A 96 5.85 -0.62 5.97
N ILE A 97 5.83 -1.88 5.52
CA ILE A 97 4.62 -2.70 5.44
C ILE A 97 3.93 -2.87 6.80
N TYR A 98 4.70 -2.93 7.89
CA TYR A 98 4.18 -3.12 9.24
C TYR A 98 3.25 -1.99 9.70
N PHE A 99 3.42 -0.78 9.16
CA PHE A 99 2.51 0.34 9.45
C PHE A 99 1.12 0.13 8.81
N PHE A 100 1.07 -0.50 7.63
CA PHE A 100 -0.21 -0.90 7.03
C PHE A 100 -0.90 -1.97 7.85
N TYR A 101 -0.16 -2.95 8.39
CA TYR A 101 -0.71 -3.98 9.26
C TYR A 101 -1.22 -3.38 10.58
N ALA A 102 -0.49 -2.44 11.16
CA ALA A 102 -0.91 -1.73 12.37
C ALA A 102 -2.19 -0.92 12.13
N LEU A 103 -2.30 -0.24 10.97
CA LEU A 103 -3.50 0.49 10.59
C LEU A 103 -4.70 -0.44 10.37
N ALA A 104 -4.50 -1.59 9.71
CA ALA A 104 -5.54 -2.59 9.54
C ALA A 104 -6.05 -3.10 10.89
N LEU A 105 -5.14 -3.47 11.79
CA LEU A 105 -5.48 -3.94 13.13
C LEU A 105 -6.22 -2.86 13.93
N LEU A 106 -5.71 -1.63 13.93
CA LEU A 106 -6.34 -0.51 14.64
C LEU A 106 -7.74 -0.23 14.10
N SER A 107 -7.94 -0.34 12.77
CA SER A 107 -9.24 -0.17 12.14
C SER A 107 -10.23 -1.26 12.56
N ALA A 108 -9.79 -2.52 12.62
CA ALA A 108 -10.60 -3.62 13.15
C ALA A 108 -11.00 -3.38 14.62
N VAL A 109 -10.06 -2.95 15.45
CA VAL A 109 -10.32 -2.58 16.86
C VAL A 109 -11.31 -1.43 16.93
N ALA A 110 -11.18 -0.40 16.08
CA ALA A 110 -12.08 0.76 16.04
C ALA A 110 -13.53 0.40 15.63
N ILE A 111 -13.71 -0.69 14.90
CA ILE A 111 -15.03 -1.24 14.59
C ILE A 111 -15.61 -1.99 15.77
N VAL A 112 -14.84 -2.90 16.36
CA VAL A 112 -15.33 -3.91 17.31
C VAL A 112 -15.36 -3.39 18.76
N ALA A 113 -14.32 -2.70 19.23
CA ALA A 113 -14.22 -2.28 20.64
C ALA A 113 -15.38 -1.40 21.12
N PRO A 114 -15.93 -0.48 20.29
CA PRO A 114 -17.07 0.33 20.71
C PRO A 114 -18.38 -0.46 20.92
N MET A 115 -18.46 -1.71 20.46
CA MET A 115 -19.61 -2.57 20.75
C MET A 115 -19.70 -2.87 22.26
N LYS A 116 -18.55 -3.00 22.92
CA LYS A 116 -18.45 -3.21 24.38
C LYS A 116 -18.19 -1.91 25.16
N TRP A 117 -17.43 -1.00 24.57
CA TRP A 117 -17.03 0.28 25.18
C TRP A 117 -17.39 1.45 24.27
N PRO A 118 -18.66 1.94 24.25
CA PRO A 118 -19.13 2.96 23.30
C PRO A 118 -18.30 4.25 23.29
N ARG A 119 -17.74 4.61 24.46
CA ARG A 119 -16.88 5.82 24.59
C ARG A 119 -15.56 5.73 23.83
N SER A 120 -15.10 4.53 23.45
CA SER A 120 -13.87 4.34 22.66
C SER A 120 -14.02 4.70 21.19
N SER A 121 -15.24 4.89 20.69
CA SER A 121 -15.50 5.11 19.27
C SER A 121 -14.74 6.30 18.69
N MET A 122 -14.86 7.47 19.32
CA MET A 122 -14.22 8.70 18.84
C MET A 122 -12.69 8.64 18.93
N PRO A 123 -12.08 8.32 20.10
CA PRO A 123 -10.62 8.26 20.17
C PRO A 123 -9.99 7.22 19.24
N LEU A 124 -10.61 6.06 19.04
CA LEU A 124 -10.11 5.06 18.09
C LEU A 124 -10.23 5.53 16.64
N ALA A 125 -11.36 6.14 16.26
CA ALA A 125 -11.53 6.69 14.91
C ALA A 125 -10.53 7.83 14.62
N LEU A 126 -10.25 8.70 15.59
CA LEU A 126 -9.20 9.71 15.50
C LEU A 126 -7.80 9.08 15.36
N GLY A 127 -7.51 8.03 16.14
CA GLY A 127 -6.27 7.27 16.04
C GLY A 127 -6.07 6.67 14.63
N VAL A 128 -7.12 6.07 14.07
CA VAL A 128 -7.10 5.56 12.67
C VAL A 128 -6.89 6.70 11.68
N THR A 129 -7.51 7.86 11.89
CA THR A 129 -7.36 9.02 11.01
C THR A 129 -5.92 9.52 11.01
N LEU A 130 -5.30 9.66 12.18
CA LEU A 130 -3.91 10.12 12.32
C LEU A 130 -2.91 9.11 11.74
N LEU A 131 -3.03 7.84 12.11
CA LEU A 131 -2.17 6.80 11.57
C LEU A 131 -2.38 6.63 10.05
N GLY A 132 -3.62 6.74 9.57
CA GLY A 132 -3.96 6.67 8.16
C GLY A 132 -3.26 7.75 7.32
N ALA A 133 -3.19 8.99 7.80
CA ALA A 133 -2.44 10.06 7.13
C ALA A 133 -0.95 9.71 6.98
N ILE A 134 -0.34 9.16 8.03
CA ILE A 134 1.07 8.72 8.02
C ILE A 134 1.26 7.59 7.00
N VAL A 135 0.39 6.57 7.04
CA VAL A 135 0.48 5.39 6.14
C VAL A 135 0.27 5.78 4.68
N ILE A 136 -0.63 6.72 4.38
CA ILE A 136 -0.79 7.27 3.02
C ILE A 136 0.52 7.93 2.55
N GLY A 137 1.17 8.72 3.39
CA GLY A 137 2.48 9.33 3.09
C GLY A 137 3.56 8.28 2.83
N MET A 138 3.61 7.21 3.64
CA MET A 138 4.52 6.07 3.43
C MET A 138 4.22 5.33 2.13
N GLY A 139 2.95 5.09 1.81
CA GLY A 139 2.53 4.49 0.54
C GLY A 139 2.95 5.32 -0.66
N ALA A 140 2.81 6.64 -0.61
CA ALA A 140 3.29 7.54 -1.65
C ALA A 140 4.82 7.50 -1.80
N TYR A 141 5.56 7.40 -0.69
CA TYR A 141 7.01 7.26 -0.69
C TYR A 141 7.48 5.93 -1.32
N ILE A 142 6.80 4.83 -1.05
CA ILE A 142 7.06 3.53 -1.69
C ILE A 142 6.74 3.63 -3.19
N ALA A 143 5.58 4.18 -3.56
CA ALA A 143 5.14 4.30 -4.94
C ALA A 143 6.04 5.20 -5.79
N GLN A 144 6.66 6.22 -5.20
CA GLN A 144 7.61 7.09 -5.89
C GLN A 144 8.80 6.29 -6.45
N ALA A 145 9.39 5.38 -5.67
CA ALA A 145 10.46 4.50 -6.16
C ALA A 145 9.93 3.55 -7.25
N GLY A 146 8.75 2.95 -7.02
CA GLY A 146 8.10 2.05 -7.99
C GLY A 146 7.86 2.70 -9.35
N GLY A 147 7.43 3.95 -9.37
CA GLY A 147 7.25 4.71 -10.63
C GLY A 147 8.56 4.87 -11.42
N LYS A 148 9.70 5.03 -10.75
CA LYS A 148 11.01 5.22 -11.39
C LYS A 148 11.60 3.94 -12.01
N ILE A 149 11.07 2.77 -11.71
CA ILE A 149 11.54 1.50 -12.28
C ILE A 149 11.39 1.51 -13.80
N ARG A 150 10.24 1.94 -14.31
CA ARG A 150 9.91 1.93 -15.75
C ARG A 150 9.88 3.31 -16.38
N HIS A 151 9.59 4.35 -15.63
CA HIS A 151 9.37 5.72 -16.11
C HIS A 151 10.64 6.55 -15.95
N ARG A 152 11.46 6.60 -17.02
CA ARG A 152 12.71 7.36 -17.05
C ARG A 152 12.47 8.85 -16.85
N GLU A 153 11.34 9.36 -17.30
CA GLU A 153 10.90 10.75 -17.16
C GLU A 153 10.66 11.17 -15.71
N PHE A 154 10.55 10.21 -14.78
CA PHE A 154 10.41 10.47 -13.34
C PHE A 154 11.75 10.46 -12.58
N ARG A 155 12.87 10.15 -13.28
CA ARG A 155 14.21 10.05 -12.69
C ARG A 155 14.93 11.40 -12.76
N ASN A 156 14.52 12.34 -11.87
CA ASN A 156 15.15 13.66 -11.77
C ASN A 156 16.39 13.68 -10.86
N GLU A 157 16.77 12.54 -10.29
CA GLU A 157 17.88 12.35 -9.37
C GLU A 157 18.68 11.09 -9.73
N ALA A 158 19.92 11.00 -9.24
CA ALA A 158 20.73 9.80 -9.44
C ALA A 158 20.07 8.57 -8.78
N PRO A 159 20.20 7.37 -9.40
CA PRO A 159 19.67 6.15 -8.82
C PRO A 159 20.35 5.84 -7.47
N PRO A 160 19.67 5.13 -6.57
CA PRO A 160 20.26 4.63 -5.33
C PRO A 160 21.49 3.76 -5.61
N LYS A 161 22.43 3.72 -4.67
CA LYS A 161 23.59 2.83 -4.78
C LYS A 161 23.15 1.41 -4.46
N ARG A 162 23.31 0.49 -5.42
CA ARG A 162 23.15 -0.94 -5.16
C ARG A 162 24.29 -1.44 -4.25
N SER A 163 23.98 -2.29 -3.28
CA SER A 163 24.99 -2.96 -2.49
C SER A 163 25.85 -3.86 -3.39
N ALA A 164 27.15 -4.00 -3.05
CA ALA A 164 28.08 -4.80 -3.86
C ALA A 164 27.72 -6.29 -3.94
N GLU A 165 26.84 -6.78 -3.05
CA GLU A 165 26.34 -8.16 -3.01
C GLU A 165 25.24 -8.43 -4.04
N GLU A 166 24.54 -7.39 -4.53
CA GLU A 166 23.43 -7.48 -5.48
C GLU A 166 23.84 -7.28 -6.95
N GLN A 167 25.14 -7.03 -7.20
CA GLN A 167 25.63 -6.95 -8.58
C GLN A 167 25.79 -8.36 -9.18
N PRO A 168 25.08 -8.73 -10.26
CA PRO A 168 25.31 -10.00 -10.94
C PRO A 168 26.76 -10.04 -11.46
N ARG A 169 27.46 -11.14 -11.15
CA ARG A 169 28.79 -11.45 -11.69
C ARG A 169 28.72 -11.79 -13.17
#